data_d98477da01be9b169af5abf934c2dfc6
#
_entry.id   d98477da01be9b169af5abf934c2dfc6
#
_cell.length_a   1.000
_cell.length_b   1.000
_cell.length_c   1.000
_cell.angle_alpha   90.00
_cell.angle_beta   90.00
_cell.angle_gamma   90.00
#
_symmetry.space_group_name_H-M   'P 1'
#
loop_
_entity.id
_entity.type
_entity.pdbx_description
1 polymer ?
#
loop_
_entity_poly.entity_id
_entity_poly.type
_entity_poly.pdbx_seq_one_letter_code
_entity_poly.pdbx_strand_id
1 'polypeptide(L)'
;MPWPRENHTRQQQVQWVSSFPAAGIIASDSAEQRSLYLEQTAEAGTPLHFTSVFTYCSMGQYFDPERLASAPMADRGEMKAYLGEQLPHILFTLLIRNAADSIVGEATTPLEIVRRIFYWIDENIPWAGALEYSVMPNIPEYVLTHRHGDCGMKTLLFMTLARYKGVAVKWQSGWMMHPGEVNLHDWCEVWYPGTGWVPLDMSFGRLPSGDPRVRDFYMTGIDPWRLIINDALGTPFQPQKKYRRSEPNDFQRGEVEGPDGNLYFNHWKYRLQVEYL
;
A
#
# COMPACT_ATOMS: atom_id res chain seq x y z
N MET A 1 -16.09 2.50 -5.21
CA MET A 1 -14.95 3.26 -5.77
C MET A 1 -14.01 3.65 -4.64
N PRO A 2 -12.70 3.80 -4.88
CA PRO A 2 -11.75 4.30 -3.87
C PRO A 2 -12.10 5.71 -3.41
N TRP A 3 -11.87 5.99 -2.13
CA TRP A 3 -12.03 7.31 -1.53
C TRP A 3 -10.81 7.66 -0.67
N PRO A 4 -10.25 8.88 -0.77
CA PRO A 4 -9.06 9.26 -0.03
C PRO A 4 -9.28 9.27 1.49
N ARG A 5 -8.23 8.96 2.24
CA ARG A 5 -8.21 9.15 3.68
C ARG A 5 -8.19 10.64 4.01
N GLU A 6 -8.92 11.06 5.05
CA GLU A 6 -9.03 12.48 5.41
C GLU A 6 -8.05 12.91 6.49
N ASN A 7 -7.88 12.09 7.52
CA ASN A 7 -7.10 12.46 8.72
C ASN A 7 -5.71 11.80 8.71
N HIS A 8 -4.92 12.08 7.67
CA HIS A 8 -3.53 11.61 7.58
C HIS A 8 -2.56 12.79 7.68
N THR A 9 -1.39 12.60 8.31
CA THR A 9 -0.38 13.67 8.46
C THR A 9 0.10 14.23 7.15
N ARG A 10 0.09 13.42 6.09
CA ARG A 10 0.54 13.78 4.74
C ARG A 10 -0.59 14.11 3.76
N GLN A 11 -1.86 13.88 4.14
CA GLN A 11 -3.02 14.06 3.26
C GLN A 11 -4.13 14.76 4.01
N GLN A 12 -4.50 15.93 3.55
CA GLN A 12 -5.40 16.84 4.23
C GLN A 12 -6.35 17.51 3.25
N GLN A 13 -7.36 18.22 3.76
CA GLN A 13 -8.30 19.01 2.99
C GLN A 13 -9.00 18.23 1.88
N VAL A 14 -9.34 16.96 2.16
CA VAL A 14 -10.14 16.17 1.22
C VAL A 14 -11.54 16.76 1.11
N GLN A 15 -11.92 17.17 -0.10
CA GLN A 15 -13.23 17.79 -0.36
C GLN A 15 -13.94 17.08 -1.50
N TRP A 16 -15.17 16.68 -1.25
CA TRP A 16 -16.06 16.20 -2.30
C TRP A 16 -16.37 17.30 -3.29
N VAL A 17 -16.25 17.02 -4.57
CA VAL A 17 -16.68 17.93 -5.65
C VAL A 17 -17.95 17.41 -6.30
N SER A 18 -17.94 16.20 -6.81
CA SER A 18 -19.09 15.58 -7.46
C SER A 18 -18.97 14.07 -7.57
N SER A 19 -20.09 13.40 -7.83
CA SER A 19 -20.13 12.01 -8.28
C SER A 19 -21.24 11.77 -9.28
N PHE A 20 -21.12 10.70 -10.05
CA PHE A 20 -22.19 10.15 -10.85
C PHE A 20 -22.26 8.62 -10.63
N PRO A 21 -23.43 8.08 -10.28
CA PRO A 21 -24.65 8.77 -9.89
C PRO A 21 -24.46 9.80 -8.75
N ALA A 22 -25.40 10.74 -8.61
CA ALA A 22 -25.25 11.92 -7.75
C ALA A 22 -25.25 11.64 -6.24
N ALA A 23 -25.66 10.48 -5.80
CA ALA A 23 -25.73 10.14 -4.38
C ALA A 23 -24.89 8.88 -4.10
N GLY A 24 -24.17 8.90 -2.99
CA GLY A 24 -23.37 7.77 -2.55
C GLY A 24 -23.12 7.79 -1.05
N ILE A 25 -22.57 6.71 -0.55
CA ILE A 25 -22.19 6.56 0.85
C ILE A 25 -20.66 6.52 0.92
N ILE A 26 -20.06 7.51 1.57
CA ILE A 26 -18.63 7.50 1.88
C ILE A 26 -18.43 6.69 3.14
N ALA A 27 -17.52 5.74 3.10
CA ALA A 27 -17.10 4.99 4.26
C ALA A 27 -16.52 5.93 5.34
N SER A 28 -16.69 5.56 6.61
CA SER A 28 -16.08 6.25 7.73
C SER A 28 -14.57 6.43 7.54
N ASP A 29 -14.00 7.49 8.07
CA ASP A 29 -12.54 7.70 8.06
C ASP A 29 -11.77 6.66 8.89
N SER A 30 -12.46 5.96 9.78
CA SER A 30 -11.91 4.78 10.49
C SER A 30 -11.84 3.51 9.64
N ALA A 31 -12.45 3.47 8.45
CA ALA A 31 -12.32 2.34 7.54
C ALA A 31 -10.89 2.28 6.97
N GLU A 32 -10.23 1.15 7.15
CA GLU A 32 -8.83 0.99 6.73
C GLU A 32 -8.66 0.92 5.22
N GLN A 33 -9.69 0.44 4.50
CA GLN A 33 -9.81 0.54 3.04
C GLN A 33 -11.02 1.41 2.74
N ARG A 34 -10.81 2.68 2.49
CA ARG A 34 -11.86 3.67 2.41
C ARG A 34 -12.51 3.69 1.03
N SER A 35 -13.84 3.66 1.00
CA SER A 35 -14.62 3.55 -0.23
C SER A 35 -15.77 4.54 -0.32
N LEU A 36 -16.14 4.86 -1.55
CA LEU A 36 -17.39 5.48 -1.94
C LEU A 36 -18.29 4.41 -2.57
N TYR A 37 -19.45 4.16 -1.98
CA TYR A 37 -20.47 3.28 -2.53
C TYR A 37 -21.41 4.07 -3.43
N LEU A 38 -21.61 3.60 -4.66
CA LEU A 38 -22.55 4.11 -5.64
C LEU A 38 -23.37 2.97 -6.21
N GLU A 39 -24.64 3.22 -6.52
CA GLU A 39 -25.55 2.25 -7.12
C GLU A 39 -26.31 2.87 -8.30
N GLN A 40 -26.48 2.08 -9.36
CA GLN A 40 -27.21 2.48 -10.55
C GLN A 40 -27.92 1.26 -11.16
N THR A 41 -29.16 1.46 -11.59
CA THR A 41 -29.89 0.44 -12.35
C THR A 41 -29.38 0.41 -13.78
N ALA A 42 -29.06 -0.81 -14.27
CA ALA A 42 -28.63 -1.03 -15.64
C ALA A 42 -29.84 -1.19 -16.57
N GLU A 43 -29.77 -0.58 -17.74
CA GLU A 43 -30.64 -0.88 -18.86
C GLU A 43 -29.90 -1.79 -19.84
N ALA A 44 -30.58 -2.79 -20.38
CA ALA A 44 -29.96 -3.74 -21.29
C ALA A 44 -29.30 -3.04 -22.50
N GLY A 45 -28.05 -3.31 -22.74
CA GLY A 45 -27.27 -2.75 -23.83
C GLY A 45 -26.67 -1.36 -23.57
N THR A 46 -26.92 -0.74 -22.40
CA THR A 46 -26.39 0.56 -22.03
C THR A 46 -25.23 0.42 -21.04
N PRO A 47 -24.00 0.88 -21.39
CA PRO A 47 -22.90 0.89 -20.45
C PRO A 47 -23.16 1.78 -19.25
N LEU A 48 -22.86 1.31 -18.06
CA LEU A 48 -22.90 2.11 -16.84
C LEU A 48 -21.58 2.88 -16.64
N HIS A 49 -21.72 4.09 -16.14
CA HIS A 49 -20.59 4.94 -15.76
C HIS A 49 -20.73 5.36 -14.31
N PHE A 50 -19.63 5.27 -13.58
CA PHE A 50 -19.50 5.76 -12.22
C PHE A 50 -18.32 6.72 -12.17
N THR A 51 -18.54 7.90 -11.59
CA THR A 51 -17.48 8.91 -11.47
C THR A 51 -17.46 9.46 -10.06
N SER A 52 -16.28 9.74 -9.53
CA SER A 52 -16.08 10.51 -8.31
C SER A 52 -15.01 11.57 -8.56
N VAL A 53 -15.28 12.79 -8.14
CA VAL A 53 -14.36 13.93 -8.23
C VAL A 53 -14.18 14.50 -6.83
N PHE A 54 -12.95 14.69 -6.43
CA PHE A 54 -12.55 15.26 -5.15
C PHE A 54 -11.26 16.06 -5.29
N THR A 55 -11.00 16.97 -4.37
CA THR A 55 -9.72 17.64 -4.21
C THR A 55 -9.07 17.22 -2.89
N TYR A 56 -7.78 17.33 -2.79
CA TYR A 56 -7.02 17.08 -1.58
C TYR A 56 -5.66 17.77 -1.64
N CYS A 57 -5.03 17.95 -0.49
CA CYS A 57 -3.65 18.40 -0.37
C CYS A 57 -2.78 17.22 0.07
N SER A 58 -1.67 16.99 -0.63
CA SER A 58 -0.67 16.00 -0.27
C SER A 58 0.68 16.66 0.01
N MET A 59 1.42 16.12 0.95
CA MET A 59 2.73 16.60 1.36
C MET A 59 3.76 15.49 1.31
N GLY A 60 4.96 15.80 0.83
CA GLY A 60 6.12 14.95 0.99
C GLY A 60 6.54 14.90 2.45
N GLN A 61 7.19 13.81 2.86
CA GLN A 61 7.70 13.63 4.21
C GLN A 61 9.07 12.96 4.16
N TYR A 62 9.98 13.43 4.99
CA TYR A 62 11.31 12.84 5.13
C TYR A 62 11.72 12.82 6.59
N PHE A 63 12.23 11.68 7.03
CA PHE A 63 12.81 11.50 8.35
C PHE A 63 14.31 11.25 8.21
N ASP A 64 15.10 12.05 8.91
CA ASP A 64 16.55 11.87 8.93
C ASP A 64 16.90 10.52 9.56
N PRO A 65 17.57 9.61 8.84
CA PRO A 65 17.98 8.32 9.38
C PRO A 65 18.82 8.41 10.65
N GLU A 66 19.61 9.45 10.85
CA GLU A 66 20.41 9.63 12.06
C GLU A 66 19.54 9.75 13.32
N ARG A 67 18.37 10.37 13.20
CA ARG A 67 17.40 10.48 14.30
C ARG A 67 16.68 9.17 14.60
N LEU A 68 16.61 8.26 13.63
CA LEU A 68 15.98 6.95 13.76
C LEU A 68 16.96 5.89 14.29
N ALA A 69 18.27 6.13 14.21
CA ALA A 69 19.31 5.15 14.51
C ALA A 69 19.28 4.64 15.96
N SER A 70 18.83 5.48 16.90
CA SER A 70 18.74 5.13 18.32
C SER A 70 17.35 4.60 18.75
N ALA A 71 16.40 4.49 17.81
CA ALA A 71 15.07 3.99 18.15
C ALA A 71 15.15 2.53 18.63
N PRO A 72 14.52 2.18 19.76
CA PRO A 72 14.43 0.80 20.21
C PRO A 72 13.51 -0.04 19.32
N MET A 73 13.52 -1.34 19.51
CA MET A 73 12.50 -2.22 18.91
C MET A 73 11.12 -1.87 19.46
N ALA A 74 10.10 -2.01 18.63
CA ALA A 74 8.71 -1.75 19.02
C ALA A 74 8.24 -2.69 20.14
N ASP A 75 7.38 -2.18 21.03
CA ASP A 75 6.70 -3.03 22.00
C ASP A 75 5.79 -4.04 21.30
N ARG A 76 5.95 -5.32 21.62
CA ARG A 76 5.23 -6.40 20.96
C ARG A 76 3.74 -6.44 21.32
N GLY A 77 3.36 -5.94 22.48
CA GLY A 77 1.97 -5.88 22.93
C GLY A 77 1.20 -4.79 22.16
N GLU A 78 1.77 -3.61 22.12
CA GLU A 78 1.17 -2.45 21.44
C GLU A 78 1.11 -2.64 19.92
N MET A 79 2.18 -3.19 19.32
CA MET A 79 2.32 -3.32 17.87
C MET A 79 1.98 -4.73 17.34
N LYS A 80 1.26 -5.55 18.11
CA LYS A 80 0.95 -6.94 17.77
C LYS A 80 0.36 -7.11 16.37
N ALA A 81 -0.55 -6.23 15.95
CA ALA A 81 -1.19 -6.28 14.63
C ALA A 81 -0.20 -6.03 13.47
N TYR A 82 0.90 -5.33 13.74
CA TYR A 82 1.89 -4.92 12.75
C TYR A 82 3.21 -5.72 12.83
N LEU A 83 3.27 -6.69 13.75
CA LEU A 83 4.41 -7.59 13.97
C LEU A 83 4.09 -9.05 13.64
N GLY A 84 2.81 -9.38 13.52
CA GLY A 84 2.34 -10.74 13.32
C GLY A 84 2.19 -11.13 11.85
N GLU A 85 1.92 -12.43 11.66
CA GLU A 85 1.47 -12.95 10.39
C GLU A 85 0.08 -12.40 10.04
N GLN A 86 -0.19 -12.27 8.74
CA GLN A 86 -1.48 -11.83 8.19
C GLN A 86 -1.76 -12.60 6.90
N LEU A 87 -2.71 -13.54 6.98
CA LEU A 87 -3.10 -14.35 5.83
C LEU A 87 -3.72 -13.47 4.72
N PRO A 88 -3.53 -13.89 3.45
CA PRO A 88 -2.81 -15.08 3.00
C PRO A 88 -1.31 -14.83 2.75
N HIS A 89 -0.84 -13.59 2.71
CA HIS A 89 0.49 -13.27 2.19
C HIS A 89 1.58 -13.11 3.25
N ILE A 90 1.28 -12.52 4.40
CA ILE A 90 2.30 -12.32 5.43
C ILE A 90 2.38 -13.57 6.30
N LEU A 91 3.26 -14.49 5.90
CA LEU A 91 3.50 -15.77 6.57
C LEU A 91 4.99 -15.98 6.81
N PHE A 92 5.36 -16.41 8.02
CA PHE A 92 6.73 -16.68 8.41
C PHE A 92 7.14 -18.12 8.10
N THR A 93 7.07 -18.49 6.83
CA THR A 93 7.46 -19.80 6.34
C THR A 93 8.97 -20.04 6.50
N LEU A 94 9.42 -21.27 6.35
CA LEU A 94 10.84 -21.60 6.45
C LEU A 94 11.70 -20.82 5.41
N LEU A 95 11.18 -20.64 4.19
CA LEU A 95 11.84 -19.86 3.15
C LEU A 95 12.00 -18.39 3.56
N ILE A 96 10.93 -17.78 4.09
CA ILE A 96 10.94 -16.41 4.60
C ILE A 96 11.93 -16.24 5.76
N ARG A 97 11.89 -17.15 6.74
CA ARG A 97 12.78 -17.09 7.92
C ARG A 97 14.24 -17.16 7.50
N ASN A 98 14.59 -18.16 6.68
CA ASN A 98 15.97 -18.32 6.19
C ASN A 98 16.45 -17.10 5.40
N ALA A 99 15.59 -16.54 4.53
CA ALA A 99 15.92 -15.33 3.78
C ALA A 99 16.13 -14.13 4.72
N ALA A 100 15.21 -13.89 5.65
CA ALA A 100 15.31 -12.79 6.60
C ALA A 100 16.57 -12.91 7.49
N ASP A 101 16.87 -14.10 8.00
CA ASP A 101 18.04 -14.33 8.83
C ASP A 101 19.35 -14.12 8.04
N SER A 102 19.39 -14.56 6.79
CA SER A 102 20.53 -14.33 5.90
C SER A 102 20.72 -12.84 5.55
N ILE A 103 19.64 -12.13 5.23
CA ILE A 103 19.68 -10.73 4.80
C ILE A 103 20.02 -9.81 5.98
N VAL A 104 19.37 -10.03 7.11
CA VAL A 104 19.49 -9.15 8.28
C VAL A 104 20.74 -9.45 9.12
N GLY A 105 21.16 -10.71 9.20
CA GLY A 105 22.31 -11.11 9.99
C GLY A 105 22.19 -10.62 11.44
N GLU A 106 23.24 -10.02 11.95
CA GLU A 106 23.38 -9.57 13.35
C GLU A 106 22.77 -8.17 13.65
N ALA A 107 22.01 -7.57 12.70
CA ALA A 107 21.38 -6.26 12.95
C ALA A 107 20.33 -6.37 14.07
N THR A 108 20.37 -5.43 15.00
CA THR A 108 19.52 -5.42 16.20
C THR A 108 18.64 -4.18 16.34
N THR A 109 18.90 -3.12 15.57
CA THR A 109 18.08 -1.90 15.59
C THR A 109 17.08 -1.89 14.43
N PRO A 110 15.90 -1.25 14.59
CA PRO A 110 14.91 -1.19 13.52
C PRO A 110 15.49 -0.62 12.22
N LEU A 111 16.26 0.46 12.31
CA LEU A 111 16.82 1.13 11.14
C LEU A 111 17.83 0.24 10.38
N GLU A 112 18.68 -0.50 11.09
CA GLU A 112 19.63 -1.42 10.44
C GLU A 112 18.92 -2.59 9.76
N ILE A 113 17.91 -3.17 10.42
CA ILE A 113 17.07 -4.23 9.85
C ILE A 113 16.39 -3.73 8.58
N VAL A 114 15.73 -2.59 8.66
CA VAL A 114 15.06 -1.94 7.52
C VAL A 114 16.03 -1.68 6.38
N ARG A 115 17.20 -1.09 6.66
CA ARG A 115 18.21 -0.76 5.64
C ARG A 115 18.70 -2.00 4.92
N ARG A 116 19.00 -3.09 5.65
CA ARG A 116 19.50 -4.35 5.04
C ARG A 116 18.44 -4.97 4.13
N ILE A 117 17.19 -5.02 4.57
CA ILE A 117 16.09 -5.56 3.76
C ILE A 117 15.84 -4.67 2.55
N PHE A 118 15.78 -3.34 2.73
CA PHE A 118 15.55 -2.37 1.66
C PHE A 118 16.61 -2.48 0.56
N TYR A 119 17.89 -2.49 0.95
CA TYR A 119 19.00 -2.62 -0.01
C TYR A 119 18.99 -3.96 -0.72
N TRP A 120 18.76 -5.04 0.03
CA TRP A 120 18.72 -6.36 -0.58
C TRP A 120 17.59 -6.50 -1.61
N ILE A 121 16.38 -6.00 -1.31
CA ILE A 121 15.26 -6.05 -2.26
C ILE A 121 15.57 -5.18 -3.48
N ASP A 122 16.09 -3.97 -3.28
CA ASP A 122 16.47 -3.06 -4.37
C ASP A 122 17.49 -3.69 -5.33
N GLU A 123 18.48 -4.41 -4.80
CA GLU A 123 19.53 -5.06 -5.59
C GLU A 123 19.10 -6.38 -6.25
N ASN A 124 18.17 -7.12 -5.64
CA ASN A 124 17.90 -8.51 -6.04
C ASN A 124 16.51 -8.72 -6.65
N ILE A 125 15.61 -7.75 -6.53
CA ILE A 125 14.21 -7.87 -6.98
C ILE A 125 13.90 -6.72 -7.96
N PRO A 126 14.22 -6.87 -9.25
CA PRO A 126 13.82 -5.89 -10.25
C PRO A 126 12.30 -5.79 -10.36
N TRP A 127 11.82 -4.63 -10.79
CA TRP A 127 10.41 -4.42 -11.03
C TRP A 127 9.94 -5.22 -12.25
N ALA A 128 8.78 -5.85 -12.12
CA ALA A 128 8.09 -6.52 -13.22
C ALA A 128 6.59 -6.53 -12.94
N GLY A 129 5.79 -6.47 -14.00
CA GLY A 129 4.34 -6.56 -13.88
C GLY A 129 3.89 -7.88 -13.24
N ALA A 130 2.85 -7.80 -12.43
CA ALA A 130 2.29 -8.92 -11.69
C ALA A 130 1.05 -9.53 -12.34
N LEU A 131 0.74 -10.75 -11.93
CA LEU A 131 -0.60 -11.34 -12.02
C LEU A 131 -1.53 -10.65 -11.01
N GLU A 132 -2.84 -10.84 -11.14
CA GLU A 132 -3.79 -10.40 -10.12
C GLU A 132 -3.46 -11.06 -8.77
N TYR A 133 -3.37 -10.26 -7.71
CA TYR A 133 -2.95 -10.73 -6.38
C TYR A 133 -3.88 -11.80 -5.80
N SER A 134 -5.18 -11.72 -6.14
CA SER A 134 -6.19 -12.69 -5.73
C SER A 134 -5.95 -14.13 -6.20
N VAL A 135 -5.13 -14.33 -7.23
CA VAL A 135 -4.80 -15.67 -7.74
C VAL A 135 -3.45 -16.19 -7.24
N MET A 136 -2.73 -15.42 -6.44
CA MET A 136 -1.41 -15.78 -5.92
C MET A 136 -1.53 -16.26 -4.47
N PRO A 137 -1.14 -17.49 -4.13
CA PRO A 137 -1.34 -18.03 -2.78
C PRO A 137 -0.43 -17.40 -1.72
N ASN A 138 0.81 -17.06 -2.07
CA ASN A 138 1.78 -16.41 -1.20
C ASN A 138 2.75 -15.54 -2.02
N ILE A 139 2.47 -14.25 -2.05
CA ILE A 139 3.25 -13.30 -2.85
C ILE A 139 4.72 -13.18 -2.39
N PRO A 140 5.06 -13.03 -1.10
CA PRO A 140 6.45 -12.98 -0.65
C PRO A 140 7.29 -14.19 -1.04
N GLU A 141 6.76 -15.40 -0.93
CA GLU A 141 7.47 -16.60 -1.38
C GLU A 141 7.64 -16.64 -2.90
N TYR A 142 6.62 -16.21 -3.63
CA TYR A 142 6.72 -16.09 -5.09
C TYR A 142 7.87 -15.14 -5.47
N VAL A 143 7.95 -13.96 -4.85
CA VAL A 143 9.00 -12.97 -5.12
C VAL A 143 10.38 -13.50 -4.78
N LEU A 144 10.56 -14.17 -3.63
CA LEU A 144 11.83 -14.79 -3.26
C LEU A 144 12.28 -15.86 -4.25
N THR A 145 11.32 -16.62 -4.78
CA THR A 145 11.61 -17.74 -5.71
C THR A 145 11.91 -17.23 -7.13
N HIS A 146 11.10 -16.29 -7.63
CA HIS A 146 11.16 -15.86 -9.02
C HIS A 146 12.01 -14.59 -9.24
N ARG A 147 12.42 -13.91 -8.15
CA ARG A 147 13.32 -12.76 -8.17
C ARG A 147 12.81 -11.56 -8.99
N HIS A 148 11.51 -11.31 -8.97
CA HIS A 148 10.90 -10.10 -9.55
C HIS A 148 9.55 -9.83 -8.88
N GLY A 149 9.04 -8.60 -9.04
CA GLY A 149 7.72 -8.21 -8.56
C GLY A 149 7.42 -6.75 -8.83
N ASP A 150 6.13 -6.41 -8.78
CA ASP A 150 5.67 -5.03 -8.84
C ASP A 150 5.73 -4.32 -7.47
N CYS A 151 5.11 -3.14 -7.37
CA CYS A 151 5.13 -2.35 -6.14
C CYS A 151 4.57 -3.09 -4.93
N GLY A 152 3.40 -3.68 -5.04
CA GLY A 152 2.78 -4.40 -3.93
C GLY A 152 3.49 -5.69 -3.57
N MET A 153 3.99 -6.42 -4.55
CA MET A 153 4.76 -7.64 -4.33
C MET A 153 6.06 -7.37 -3.57
N LYS A 154 6.81 -6.34 -3.96
CA LYS A 154 8.03 -5.90 -3.27
C LYS A 154 7.71 -5.40 -1.86
N THR A 155 6.62 -4.64 -1.70
CA THR A 155 6.16 -4.14 -0.40
C THR A 155 5.76 -5.29 0.54
N LEU A 156 4.99 -6.28 0.05
CA LEU A 156 4.62 -7.46 0.84
C LEU A 156 5.84 -8.29 1.26
N LEU A 157 6.82 -8.44 0.39
CA LEU A 157 8.08 -9.10 0.75
C LEU A 157 8.81 -8.34 1.84
N PHE A 158 8.98 -7.01 1.69
CA PHE A 158 9.61 -6.18 2.71
C PHE A 158 8.89 -6.30 4.06
N MET A 159 7.57 -6.14 4.08
CA MET A 159 6.76 -6.24 5.29
C MET A 159 6.93 -7.58 5.99
N THR A 160 6.92 -8.68 5.22
CA THR A 160 7.02 -10.03 5.78
C THR A 160 8.39 -10.28 6.41
N LEU A 161 9.47 -9.90 5.73
CA LEU A 161 10.83 -10.00 6.27
C LEU A 161 11.03 -9.13 7.51
N ALA A 162 10.57 -7.87 7.46
CA ALA A 162 10.71 -6.91 8.56
C ALA A 162 9.90 -7.33 9.80
N ARG A 163 8.63 -7.76 9.63
CA ARG A 163 7.78 -8.24 10.73
C ARG A 163 8.38 -9.47 11.40
N TYR A 164 8.90 -10.43 10.64
CA TYR A 164 9.59 -11.59 11.20
C TYR A 164 10.80 -11.19 12.05
N LYS A 165 11.56 -10.18 11.65
CA LYS A 165 12.68 -9.63 12.42
C LYS A 165 12.27 -8.68 13.54
N GLY A 166 10.96 -8.53 13.82
CA GLY A 166 10.44 -7.77 14.94
C GLY A 166 10.30 -6.27 14.68
N VAL A 167 10.34 -5.83 13.43
CA VAL A 167 10.04 -4.44 13.03
C VAL A 167 8.56 -4.32 12.65
N ALA A 168 7.84 -3.42 13.31
CA ALA A 168 6.42 -3.20 13.04
C ALA A 168 6.25 -2.43 11.73
N VAL A 169 5.48 -3.01 10.80
CA VAL A 169 5.21 -2.44 9.47
C VAL A 169 3.74 -2.56 9.13
N LYS A 170 3.14 -1.49 8.61
CA LYS A 170 1.78 -1.51 8.06
C LYS A 170 1.79 -1.22 6.56
N TRP A 171 0.82 -1.81 5.87
CA TRP A 171 0.53 -1.55 4.47
C TRP A 171 -0.04 -0.16 4.28
N GLN A 172 0.35 0.49 3.19
CA GLN A 172 -0.31 1.67 2.68
C GLN A 172 -0.34 1.64 1.16
N SER A 173 -1.45 2.06 0.56
CA SER A 173 -1.59 2.08 -0.89
C SER A 173 -2.61 3.11 -1.38
N GLY A 174 -2.59 3.33 -2.66
CA GLY A 174 -3.47 4.25 -3.35
C GLY A 174 -2.98 4.56 -4.76
N TRP A 175 -2.75 5.83 -5.07
CA TRP A 175 -2.28 6.24 -6.38
C TRP A 175 -0.97 7.01 -6.29
N MET A 176 -0.09 6.74 -7.24
CA MET A 176 1.03 7.58 -7.60
C MET A 176 0.56 8.56 -8.68
N MET A 177 0.85 9.85 -8.49
CA MET A 177 0.39 10.91 -9.37
C MET A 177 1.52 11.88 -9.71
N HIS A 178 2.64 11.33 -10.15
CA HIS A 178 3.71 12.14 -10.69
C HIS A 178 3.24 12.85 -11.97
N PRO A 179 3.62 14.11 -12.20
CA PRO A 179 3.36 14.77 -13.48
C PRO A 179 3.85 13.93 -14.65
N GLY A 180 2.91 13.53 -15.53
CA GLY A 180 3.20 12.66 -16.67
C GLY A 180 3.08 11.17 -16.42
N GLU A 181 2.95 10.71 -15.16
CA GLU A 181 2.78 9.29 -14.83
C GLU A 181 1.81 9.10 -13.66
N VAL A 182 0.58 8.73 -13.98
CA VAL A 182 -0.46 8.42 -12.99
C VAL A 182 -0.73 6.92 -13.00
N ASN A 183 -0.58 6.28 -11.85
CA ASN A 183 -0.77 4.84 -11.73
C ASN A 183 -1.26 4.43 -10.33
N LEU A 184 -1.71 3.20 -10.20
CA LEU A 184 -1.91 2.53 -8.92
C LEU A 184 -0.55 2.30 -8.26
N HIS A 185 -0.47 2.41 -6.92
CA HIS A 185 0.82 2.26 -6.25
C HIS A 185 0.70 1.80 -4.80
N ASP A 186 1.70 1.02 -4.38
CA ASP A 186 1.80 0.40 -3.08
C ASP A 186 3.11 0.76 -2.41
N TRP A 187 3.02 1.03 -1.11
CA TRP A 187 4.16 1.29 -0.21
C TRP A 187 3.80 0.85 1.21
N CYS A 188 4.64 1.15 2.19
CA CYS A 188 4.37 0.84 3.58
C CYS A 188 4.82 1.95 4.52
N GLU A 189 4.49 1.80 5.79
CA GLU A 189 5.03 2.61 6.87
C GLU A 189 5.65 1.72 7.94
N VAL A 190 6.83 2.13 8.44
CA VAL A 190 7.59 1.46 9.47
C VAL A 190 7.43 2.24 10.78
N TRP A 191 7.17 1.55 11.87
CA TRP A 191 7.07 2.16 13.19
C TRP A 191 8.42 2.31 13.86
N TYR A 192 8.75 3.53 14.24
CA TYR A 192 9.90 3.85 15.07
C TYR A 192 9.42 4.45 16.40
N PRO A 193 9.62 3.75 17.55
CA PRO A 193 9.26 4.29 18.86
C PRO A 193 9.85 5.67 19.12
N GLY A 194 9.01 6.59 19.60
CA GLY A 194 9.39 7.99 19.80
C GLY A 194 9.25 8.89 18.54
N THR A 195 9.14 8.31 17.34
CA THR A 195 8.94 9.06 16.09
C THR A 195 7.55 8.82 15.49
N GLY A 196 7.07 7.56 15.52
CA GLY A 196 5.81 7.16 14.89
C GLY A 196 6.01 6.42 13.57
N TRP A 197 5.01 6.48 12.70
CA TRP A 197 5.00 5.86 11.39
C TRP A 197 5.85 6.65 10.39
N VAL A 198 6.82 5.99 9.79
CA VAL A 198 7.76 6.53 8.80
C VAL A 198 7.53 5.84 7.46
N PRO A 199 7.22 6.59 6.39
CA PRO A 199 6.95 5.99 5.08
C PRO A 199 8.19 5.38 4.44
N LEU A 200 7.98 4.29 3.69
CA LEU A 200 8.98 3.59 2.93
C LEU A 200 8.39 3.06 1.63
N ASP A 201 9.07 3.32 0.51
CA ASP A 201 8.64 2.88 -0.81
C ASP A 201 9.70 1.99 -1.47
N MET A 202 9.41 0.69 -1.54
CA MET A 202 10.32 -0.31 -2.12
C MET A 202 10.44 -0.25 -3.64
N SER A 203 9.47 0.38 -4.32
CA SER A 203 9.45 0.39 -5.79
C SER A 203 10.42 1.40 -6.37
N PHE A 204 10.54 2.55 -5.70
CA PHE A 204 11.51 3.58 -6.08
C PHE A 204 12.93 3.23 -5.64
N GLY A 205 13.07 2.45 -4.56
CA GLY A 205 14.36 1.97 -4.11
C GLY A 205 15.38 3.09 -3.86
N ARG A 206 16.64 2.82 -4.20
CA ARG A 206 17.73 3.79 -4.11
C ARG A 206 17.79 4.65 -5.38
N LEU A 207 17.77 5.96 -5.20
CA LEU A 207 17.91 6.91 -6.31
C LEU A 207 19.38 7.00 -6.78
N PRO A 208 19.62 7.29 -8.07
CA PRO A 208 20.97 7.43 -8.63
C PRO A 208 21.62 8.77 -8.18
N SER A 209 22.07 8.84 -6.92
CA SER A 209 22.69 10.02 -6.34
C SER A 209 23.94 9.68 -5.52
N GLY A 210 24.93 10.56 -5.54
CA GLY A 210 26.10 10.50 -4.66
C GLY A 210 25.80 10.98 -3.23
N ASP A 211 24.75 11.79 -3.02
CA ASP A 211 24.30 12.18 -1.67
C ASP A 211 23.46 11.04 -1.06
N PRO A 212 23.91 10.46 0.08
CA PRO A 212 23.17 9.37 0.73
C PRO A 212 21.74 9.73 1.13
N ARG A 213 21.45 10.99 1.46
CA ARG A 213 20.10 11.46 1.83
C ARG A 213 19.16 11.43 0.64
N VAL A 214 19.65 11.77 -0.54
CA VAL A 214 18.88 11.68 -1.79
C VAL A 214 18.80 10.24 -2.23
N ARG A 215 19.91 9.51 -2.22
CA ARG A 215 19.95 8.10 -2.65
C ARG A 215 18.97 7.24 -1.87
N ASP A 216 18.94 7.39 -0.55
CA ASP A 216 18.15 6.56 0.36
C ASP A 216 16.82 7.22 0.74
N PHE A 217 16.37 8.24 0.01
CA PHE A 217 15.17 9.02 0.33
C PHE A 217 13.95 8.15 0.60
N TYR A 218 13.66 7.19 -0.28
CA TYR A 218 12.48 6.32 -0.16
C TYR A 218 12.57 5.24 0.93
N MET A 219 13.68 5.13 1.64
CA MET A 219 13.80 4.26 2.83
C MET A 219 13.16 4.89 4.08
N THR A 220 13.17 6.21 4.19
CA THR A 220 12.62 6.94 5.35
C THR A 220 11.84 8.19 4.93
N GLY A 221 11.37 8.22 3.70
CA GLY A 221 10.63 9.34 3.14
C GLY A 221 9.74 8.94 1.98
N ILE A 222 8.89 9.87 1.60
CA ILE A 222 8.00 9.75 0.46
C ILE A 222 7.71 11.13 -0.14
N ASP A 223 7.61 11.20 -1.45
CA ASP A 223 7.28 12.42 -2.18
C ASP A 223 5.80 12.81 -2.03
N PRO A 224 5.41 14.04 -2.41
CA PRO A 224 4.02 14.51 -2.28
C PRO A 224 3.06 13.95 -3.33
N TRP A 225 3.53 13.23 -4.33
CA TRP A 225 2.72 12.73 -5.43
C TRP A 225 2.02 11.41 -5.09
N ARG A 226 1.38 11.35 -3.92
CA ARG A 226 0.68 10.16 -3.42
C ARG A 226 -0.73 10.51 -2.99
N LEU A 227 -1.69 9.68 -3.39
CA LEU A 227 -3.02 9.65 -2.81
C LEU A 227 -3.15 8.41 -1.92
N ILE A 228 -3.40 8.61 -0.64
CA ILE A 228 -3.57 7.51 0.32
C ILE A 228 -5.06 7.14 0.35
N ILE A 229 -5.35 5.87 0.05
CA ILE A 229 -6.70 5.28 0.10
C ILE A 229 -6.75 4.24 1.22
N ASN A 230 -5.74 3.36 1.29
CA ASN A 230 -5.69 2.22 2.17
C ASN A 230 -4.58 2.34 3.20
N ASP A 231 -4.86 1.91 4.42
CA ASP A 231 -3.93 1.82 5.54
C ASP A 231 -3.79 0.38 6.09
N ALA A 232 -4.40 -0.59 5.41
CA ALA A 232 -4.31 -2.01 5.72
C ALA A 232 -4.63 -2.87 4.51
N LEU A 233 -4.34 -4.17 4.62
CA LEU A 233 -4.69 -5.21 3.66
C LEU A 233 -6.02 -5.87 4.03
N GLY A 234 -6.86 -6.17 3.04
CA GLY A 234 -7.93 -7.15 3.13
C GLY A 234 -9.08 -6.82 4.09
N THR A 235 -9.38 -5.55 4.31
CA THR A 235 -10.46 -5.14 5.21
C THR A 235 -11.83 -5.05 4.50
N PRO A 236 -12.94 -5.24 5.23
CA PRO A 236 -14.27 -5.11 4.65
C PRO A 236 -14.61 -3.67 4.29
N PHE A 237 -15.46 -3.48 3.28
CA PHE A 237 -15.99 -2.16 2.91
C PHE A 237 -17.13 -1.70 3.82
N GLN A 238 -17.39 -0.39 3.75
CA GLN A 238 -18.54 0.27 4.37
C GLN A 238 -19.29 1.10 3.29
N PRO A 239 -20.55 0.73 2.92
CA PRO A 239 -21.25 -0.48 3.36
C PRO A 239 -20.58 -1.76 2.87
N GLN A 240 -20.84 -2.86 3.59
CA GLN A 240 -20.29 -4.17 3.22
C GLN A 240 -20.86 -4.64 1.88
N LYS A 241 -20.03 -5.24 1.05
CA LYS A 241 -20.45 -5.89 -0.19
C LYS A 241 -21.39 -7.06 0.08
N LYS A 242 -22.25 -7.34 -0.88
CA LYS A 242 -23.11 -8.53 -0.89
C LYS A 242 -22.30 -9.82 -1.15
N TYR A 243 -21.32 -9.73 -2.05
CA TYR A 243 -20.41 -10.82 -2.41
C TYR A 243 -19.02 -10.62 -1.83
N ARG A 244 -18.21 -11.68 -1.76
CA ARG A 244 -16.81 -11.58 -1.35
C ARG A 244 -16.06 -10.58 -2.22
N ARG A 245 -15.02 -9.97 -1.65
CA ARG A 245 -14.13 -9.06 -2.38
C ARG A 245 -13.60 -9.72 -3.64
N SER A 246 -13.63 -9.01 -4.78
CA SER A 246 -13.01 -9.46 -6.03
C SER A 246 -11.48 -9.25 -6.02
N GLU A 247 -11.00 -8.26 -5.25
CA GLU A 247 -9.60 -8.09 -4.90
C GLU A 247 -9.49 -8.06 -3.36
N PRO A 248 -9.15 -9.19 -2.71
CA PRO A 248 -9.22 -9.31 -1.26
C PRO A 248 -8.05 -8.63 -0.52
N ASN A 249 -6.99 -8.24 -1.21
CA ASN A 249 -5.78 -7.71 -0.57
C ASN A 249 -5.74 -6.20 -0.56
N ASP A 250 -5.97 -5.57 -1.71
CA ASP A 250 -5.83 -4.15 -1.91
C ASP A 250 -7.11 -3.51 -2.46
N PHE A 251 -7.12 -2.17 -2.55
CA PHE A 251 -8.28 -1.45 -3.07
C PHE A 251 -7.87 -0.11 -3.69
N GLN A 252 -7.51 -0.12 -4.96
CA GLN A 252 -7.02 1.08 -5.65
C GLN A 252 -7.89 1.52 -6.83
N ARG A 253 -8.54 0.61 -7.52
CA ARG A 253 -9.34 0.86 -8.74
C ARG A 253 -10.83 0.69 -8.56
N GLY A 254 -11.24 0.14 -7.44
CA GLY A 254 -12.65 -0.13 -7.13
C GLY A 254 -13.04 -1.58 -7.36
N GLU A 255 -14.24 -1.90 -6.92
CA GLU A 255 -14.88 -3.21 -7.15
C GLU A 255 -16.33 -2.99 -7.59
N VAL A 256 -16.80 -3.85 -8.49
CA VAL A 256 -18.16 -3.78 -9.02
C VAL A 256 -18.87 -5.09 -8.75
N GLU A 257 -20.12 -5.01 -8.30
CA GLU A 257 -21.01 -6.18 -8.18
C GLU A 257 -22.37 -5.90 -8.81
N GLY A 258 -22.97 -6.93 -9.37
CA GLY A 258 -24.32 -6.93 -9.87
C GLY A 258 -25.24 -7.80 -9.01
N PRO A 259 -26.51 -8.02 -9.42
CA PRO A 259 -27.44 -8.83 -8.68
C PRO A 259 -26.99 -10.28 -8.50
N ASP A 260 -26.22 -10.83 -9.45
CA ASP A 260 -25.84 -12.22 -9.53
C ASP A 260 -24.39 -12.52 -9.11
N GLY A 261 -23.59 -11.50 -8.78
CA GLY A 261 -22.19 -11.67 -8.37
C GLY A 261 -21.29 -10.50 -8.66
N ASN A 262 -19.99 -10.70 -8.43
CA ASN A 262 -18.95 -9.73 -8.76
C ASN A 262 -18.78 -9.62 -10.28
N LEU A 263 -18.53 -8.40 -10.74
CA LEU A 263 -17.95 -8.15 -12.05
C LEU A 263 -16.44 -8.02 -11.88
N TYR A 264 -15.69 -8.99 -12.40
CA TYR A 264 -14.23 -8.97 -12.34
C TYR A 264 -13.63 -7.98 -13.35
N PHE A 265 -12.35 -7.68 -13.21
CA PHE A 265 -11.65 -6.60 -13.92
C PHE A 265 -11.66 -6.72 -15.46
N ASN A 266 -11.93 -7.87 -16.02
CA ASN A 266 -12.12 -8.06 -17.45
C ASN A 266 -13.50 -7.57 -17.98
N HIS A 267 -14.46 -7.27 -17.08
CA HIS A 267 -15.81 -6.85 -17.42
C HIS A 267 -16.05 -5.34 -17.28
N TRP A 268 -15.09 -4.59 -16.76
CA TRP A 268 -15.17 -3.14 -16.62
C TRP A 268 -13.80 -2.50 -16.76
N LYS A 269 -13.77 -1.18 -16.93
CA LYS A 269 -12.55 -0.40 -17.05
C LYS A 269 -12.58 0.77 -16.07
N TYR A 270 -11.41 1.19 -15.63
CA TYR A 270 -11.25 2.41 -14.85
C TYR A 270 -10.34 3.41 -15.58
N ARG A 271 -10.46 4.68 -15.19
CA ARG A 271 -9.60 5.76 -15.64
C ARG A 271 -9.32 6.68 -14.45
N LEU A 272 -8.06 7.03 -14.26
CA LEU A 272 -7.62 8.07 -13.35
C LEU A 272 -7.37 9.34 -14.15
N GLN A 273 -7.81 10.47 -13.63
CA GLN A 273 -7.54 11.79 -14.19
C GLN A 273 -7.14 12.72 -13.06
N VAL A 274 -6.03 13.43 -13.22
CA VAL A 274 -5.46 14.30 -12.20
C VAL A 274 -5.26 15.69 -12.77
N GLU A 275 -5.65 16.70 -12.01
CA GLU A 275 -5.36 18.11 -12.26
C GLU A 275 -4.57 18.64 -11.06
N TYR A 276 -3.47 19.33 -11.32
CA TYR A 276 -2.63 19.93 -10.29
C TYR A 276 -3.03 21.39 -10.14
N LEU A 277 -3.35 21.82 -8.91
CA LEU A 277 -3.83 23.15 -8.58
C LEU A 277 -2.73 24.01 -7.93
#